data_3f8f84878d86b13dd39e4d7fbe8aec0d
#
_entry.id   3f8f84878d86b13dd39e4d7fbe8aec0d
#
_cell.length_a   1.000
_cell.length_b   1.000
_cell.length_c   1.000
_cell.angle_alpha   90.00
_cell.angle_beta   90.00
_cell.angle_gamma   90.00
#
_symmetry.space_group_name_H-M   'P 1'
#
loop_
_entity.id
_entity.type
_entity.pdbx_description
1 polymer ?
#
loop_
_entity_poly.entity_id
_entity_poly.type
_entity_poly.pdbx_seq_one_letter_code
_entity_poly.pdbx_strand_id
1 'polypeptide(L)'
;MKVIKHSFDGVIVGAGGAGLRAAIEAAPHMKLAVITKLYPTRSHTGAAQGGMSAALANVEEDNWNWHSFDTVKGSDYLADQPAVDILC
;
A
#
# COMPACT_ATOMS: atom_id res chain seq x y z
N MET A 1 -24.87 -25.53 16.41
CA MET A 1 -23.72 -24.87 15.75
C MET A 1 -22.44 -25.19 16.55
N LYS A 2 -21.41 -25.62 15.86
CA LYS A 2 -20.12 -25.89 16.50
C LYS A 2 -19.27 -24.61 16.46
N VAL A 3 -18.81 -24.14 17.59
CA VAL A 3 -17.92 -22.97 17.70
C VAL A 3 -16.50 -23.47 17.92
N ILE A 4 -15.58 -23.04 17.05
CA ILE A 4 -14.15 -23.30 17.19
C ILE A 4 -13.48 -21.99 17.64
N LYS A 5 -12.74 -22.04 18.76
CA LYS A 5 -12.05 -20.88 19.30
C LYS A 5 -10.56 -20.96 18.98
N HIS A 6 -10.02 -19.83 18.51
CA HIS A 6 -8.58 -19.63 18.30
C HIS A 6 -8.12 -18.44 19.14
N SER A 7 -6.89 -18.48 19.62
CA SER A 7 -6.31 -17.39 20.41
C SER A 7 -5.01 -16.91 19.78
N PHE A 8 -4.88 -15.61 19.62
CA PHE A 8 -3.71 -14.93 19.08
C PHE A 8 -3.42 -13.68 19.90
N ASP A 9 -2.18 -13.20 19.88
CA ASP A 9 -1.78 -11.97 20.54
C ASP A 9 -2.27 -10.72 19.78
N GLY A 10 -2.35 -10.83 18.46
CA GLY A 10 -2.84 -9.77 17.58
C GLY A 10 -3.60 -10.32 16.40
N VAL A 11 -4.50 -9.51 15.86
CA VAL A 11 -5.28 -9.83 14.65
C VAL A 11 -5.19 -8.67 13.67
N ILE A 12 -4.82 -8.97 12.44
CA ILE A 12 -4.82 -8.02 11.32
C ILE A 12 -6.01 -8.37 10.42
N VAL A 13 -6.83 -7.39 10.13
CA VAL A 13 -7.97 -7.55 9.23
C VAL A 13 -7.60 -6.98 7.86
N GLY A 14 -7.45 -7.86 6.89
CA GLY A 14 -7.05 -7.55 5.53
C GLY A 14 -5.64 -8.02 5.19
N ALA A 15 -5.49 -8.74 4.09
CA ALA A 15 -4.22 -9.25 3.59
C ALA A 15 -3.79 -8.60 2.27
N GLY A 16 -4.06 -7.32 2.12
CA GLY A 16 -3.47 -6.47 1.08
C GLY A 16 -2.07 -6.01 1.48
N GLY A 17 -1.48 -5.09 0.74
CA GLY A 17 -0.11 -4.61 0.99
C GLY A 17 0.09 -4.05 2.40
N ALA A 18 -0.84 -3.25 2.89
CA ALA A 18 -0.75 -2.68 4.24
C ALA A 18 -0.81 -3.75 5.33
N GLY A 19 -1.77 -4.67 5.24
CA GLY A 19 -1.93 -5.75 6.23
C GLY A 19 -0.76 -6.72 6.24
N LEU A 20 -0.24 -7.09 5.08
CA LEU A 20 0.92 -7.96 4.99
C LEU A 20 2.21 -7.26 5.48
N ARG A 21 2.37 -5.97 5.21
CA ARG A 21 3.51 -5.20 5.73
C ARG A 21 3.48 -5.13 7.26
N ALA A 22 2.30 -4.89 7.84
CA ALA A 22 2.11 -4.90 9.29
C ALA A 22 2.40 -6.29 9.87
N ALA A 23 1.96 -7.36 9.20
CA ALA A 23 2.20 -8.73 9.63
C ALA A 23 3.71 -9.08 9.65
N ILE A 24 4.45 -8.67 8.62
CA ILE A 24 5.91 -8.89 8.55
C ILE A 24 6.61 -8.20 9.73
N GLU A 25 6.22 -6.98 10.07
CA GLU A 25 6.83 -6.24 11.17
C GLU A 25 6.50 -6.84 12.53
N ALA A 26 5.26 -7.27 12.74
CA ALA A 26 4.77 -7.71 14.04
C ALA A 26 5.04 -9.20 14.33
N ALA A 27 5.11 -10.04 13.32
CA ALA A 27 5.22 -11.51 13.47
C ALA A 27 6.44 -11.98 14.30
N PRO A 28 7.62 -11.33 14.27
CA PRO A 28 8.75 -11.72 15.12
C PRO A 28 8.50 -11.49 16.61
N HIS A 29 7.52 -10.66 16.97
CA HIS A 29 7.27 -10.22 18.35
C HIS A 29 6.03 -10.83 18.98
N MET A 30 5.11 -11.38 18.16
CA MET A 30 3.84 -11.88 18.67
C MET A 30 3.23 -12.93 17.74
N LYS A 31 2.32 -13.74 18.31
CA LYS A 31 1.51 -14.68 17.54
C LYS A 31 0.37 -13.94 16.86
N LEU A 32 0.40 -13.88 15.53
CA LEU A 32 -0.57 -13.14 14.73
C LEU A 32 -1.55 -14.04 13.98
N ALA A 33 -2.78 -13.54 13.81
CA ALA A 33 -3.70 -14.01 12.79
C ALA A 33 -3.94 -12.89 11.78
N VAL A 34 -3.95 -13.24 10.50
CA VAL A 34 -4.39 -12.34 9.43
C VAL A 34 -5.70 -12.87 8.89
N ILE A 35 -6.77 -12.09 9.05
CA ILE A 35 -8.11 -12.44 8.58
C ILE A 35 -8.35 -11.70 7.27
N THR A 36 -8.69 -12.41 6.22
CA THR A 36 -8.91 -11.82 4.90
C THR A 36 -10.09 -12.45 4.20
N LYS A 37 -10.79 -11.65 3.40
CA LYS A 37 -11.87 -12.10 2.53
C LYS A 37 -11.36 -12.86 1.31
N LEU A 38 -10.24 -12.39 0.74
CA LEU A 38 -9.64 -12.94 -0.47
C LEU A 38 -8.23 -13.43 -0.18
N TYR A 39 -7.76 -14.35 -1.01
CA TYR A 39 -6.37 -14.76 -0.98
C TYR A 39 -5.45 -13.54 -1.19
N PRO A 40 -4.31 -13.43 -0.49
CA PRO A 40 -3.47 -12.22 -0.53
C PRO A 40 -3.08 -11.76 -1.93
N THR A 41 -2.75 -12.67 -2.83
CA THR A 41 -2.39 -12.35 -4.23
C THR A 41 -3.56 -11.86 -5.07
N ARG A 42 -4.78 -11.94 -4.56
CA ARG A 42 -5.99 -11.41 -5.20
C ARG A 42 -6.47 -10.10 -4.58
N SER A 43 -5.69 -9.51 -3.70
CA SER A 43 -5.95 -8.18 -3.15
C SER A 43 -5.83 -7.09 -4.23
N HIS A 44 -6.36 -5.89 -3.95
CA HIS A 44 -6.18 -4.75 -4.84
C HIS A 44 -4.70 -4.39 -5.03
N THR A 45 -3.87 -4.58 -4.01
CA THR A 45 -2.41 -4.40 -4.15
C THR A 45 -1.81 -5.36 -5.17
N GLY A 46 -2.20 -6.63 -5.14
CA GLY A 46 -1.76 -7.62 -6.12
C GLY A 46 -2.33 -7.39 -7.53
N ALA A 47 -3.49 -6.76 -7.64
CA ALA A 47 -4.14 -6.43 -8.92
C ALA A 47 -3.71 -5.09 -9.49
N ALA A 48 -2.95 -4.29 -8.77
CA ALA A 48 -2.50 -2.98 -9.23
C ALA A 48 -1.59 -3.09 -10.46
N GLN A 49 -1.78 -2.20 -11.42
CA GLN A 49 -1.01 -2.17 -12.67
C GLN A 49 -0.11 -0.93 -12.80
N GLY A 50 -0.23 0.02 -11.91
CA GLY A 50 0.57 1.24 -11.94
C GLY A 50 1.90 1.04 -11.23
N GLY A 51 1.92 1.30 -10.01
CA GLY A 51 3.10 1.37 -9.17
C GLY A 51 3.39 2.81 -8.75
N MET A 52 4.59 3.05 -8.29
CA MET A 52 5.05 4.40 -7.96
C MET A 52 6.18 4.80 -8.89
N SER A 53 6.07 5.97 -9.46
CA SER A 53 7.12 6.59 -10.26
C SER A 53 7.92 7.56 -9.42
N ALA A 54 9.19 7.75 -9.77
CA ALA A 54 10.05 8.75 -9.17
C ALA A 54 10.89 9.45 -10.24
N ALA A 55 11.06 10.75 -10.12
CA ALA A 55 11.84 11.57 -11.04
C ALA A 55 13.32 11.53 -10.65
N LEU A 56 14.02 10.45 -11.01
CA LEU A 56 15.42 10.21 -10.66
C LEU A 56 16.42 10.76 -11.70
N ALA A 57 15.93 11.19 -12.86
CA ALA A 57 16.76 11.69 -13.97
C ALA A 57 17.92 10.75 -14.38
N ASN A 58 17.73 9.44 -14.23
CA ASN A 58 18.75 8.43 -14.51
C ASN A 58 18.76 7.92 -15.96
N VAL A 59 17.75 8.24 -16.73
CA VAL A 59 17.61 7.86 -18.15
C VAL A 59 17.63 9.12 -19.04
N GLU A 60 16.88 10.13 -18.64
CA GLU A 60 16.76 11.42 -19.33
C GLU A 60 16.61 12.55 -18.30
N GLU A 61 16.72 13.79 -18.75
CA GLU A 61 16.52 14.94 -17.87
C GLU A 61 15.10 14.92 -17.28
N ASP A 62 14.99 14.98 -15.97
CA ASP A 62 13.73 14.99 -15.24
C ASP A 62 13.91 15.68 -13.89
N ASN A 63 12.80 16.07 -13.27
CA ASN A 63 12.79 16.59 -11.90
C ASN A 63 11.43 16.38 -11.24
N TRP A 64 11.43 16.40 -9.91
CA TRP A 64 10.23 16.14 -9.13
C TRP A 64 9.11 17.18 -9.33
N ASN A 65 9.43 18.42 -9.69
CA ASN A 65 8.43 19.44 -9.97
C ASN A 65 7.59 19.10 -11.21
N TRP A 66 8.20 18.54 -12.24
CA TRP A 66 7.49 18.07 -13.43
C TRP A 66 6.59 16.90 -13.09
N HIS A 67 7.08 15.97 -12.28
CA HIS A 67 6.31 14.83 -11.81
C HIS A 67 5.12 15.27 -10.94
N SER A 68 5.33 16.22 -10.02
CA SER A 68 4.28 16.81 -9.20
C SER A 68 3.22 17.52 -10.07
N PHE A 69 3.66 18.34 -11.04
CA PHE A 69 2.75 18.99 -11.97
C PHE A 69 1.89 18.01 -12.77
N ASP A 70 2.49 16.97 -13.32
CA ASP A 70 1.79 15.93 -14.08
C ASP A 70 0.80 15.17 -13.21
N THR A 71 1.14 14.91 -11.97
CA THR A 71 0.27 14.24 -10.99
C THR A 71 -0.94 15.09 -10.63
N VAL A 72 -0.75 16.37 -10.35
CA VAL A 72 -1.83 17.32 -10.07
C VAL A 72 -2.74 17.48 -11.29
N LYS A 73 -2.17 17.66 -12.47
CA LYS A 73 -2.92 17.77 -13.73
C LYS A 73 -3.69 16.48 -14.05
N GLY A 74 -3.07 15.31 -13.86
CA GLY A 74 -3.69 14.02 -14.12
C GLY A 74 -4.84 13.69 -13.16
N SER A 75 -4.89 14.32 -12.00
CA SER A 75 -5.99 14.24 -11.05
C SER A 75 -7.09 15.30 -11.27
N ASP A 76 -7.10 15.98 -12.42
CA ASP A 76 -8.01 17.09 -12.73
C ASP A 76 -7.95 18.24 -11.70
N TYR A 77 -6.78 18.47 -11.10
CA TYR A 77 -6.53 19.47 -10.06
C TYR A 77 -7.36 19.25 -8.76
N LEU A 78 -7.82 18.03 -8.53
CA LEU A 78 -8.59 17.65 -7.34
C LEU A 78 -7.76 16.98 -6.26
N ALA A 79 -6.46 16.80 -6.49
CA ALA A 79 -5.56 16.16 -5.55
C ALA A 79 -5.27 17.05 -4.33
N ASP A 80 -4.92 16.39 -3.23
CA ASP A 80 -4.30 17.04 -2.07
C ASP A 80 -2.84 17.38 -2.42
N GLN A 81 -2.57 18.64 -2.76
CA GLN A 81 -1.25 19.08 -3.22
C GLN A 81 -0.11 18.80 -2.23
N PRO A 82 -0.25 19.07 -0.91
CA PRO A 82 0.79 18.70 0.04
C PRO A 82 1.14 17.21 0.04
N ALA A 83 0.15 16.34 -0.13
CA ALA A 83 0.38 14.91 -0.26
C ALA A 83 1.07 14.54 -1.57
N VAL A 84 0.75 15.20 -2.68
CA VAL A 84 1.43 15.03 -3.97
C VAL A 84 2.90 15.42 -3.87
N ASP A 85 3.20 16.54 -3.24
CA ASP A 85 4.58 17.03 -3.08
C ASP A 85 5.44 16.07 -2.24
N ILE A 86 4.84 15.42 -1.24
CA ILE A 86 5.53 14.40 -0.45
C ILE A 86 5.75 13.12 -1.28
N LEU A 87 4.77 12.75 -2.13
CA LEU A 87 4.83 11.54 -2.95
C LEU A 87 5.89 11.67 -4.05
N CYS A 88 5.95 12.82 -4.71
CA CYS A 88 6.81 13.07 -5.87
C CYS A 88 8.22 13.51 -5.45
#